data_8c3b148c28d8e7e87423de2064b135eb
#
_entry.id   8c3b148c28d8e7e87423de2064b135eb
#
_cell.length_a   1.000
_cell.length_b   1.000
_cell.length_c   1.000
_cell.angle_alpha   90.00
_cell.angle_beta   90.00
_cell.angle_gamma   90.00
#
_symmetry.space_group_name_H-M   'P 1'
#
loop_
_entity.id
_entity.type
_entity.pdbx_description
1 polymer ?
#
loop_
_entity_poly.entity_id
_entity_poly.type
_entity_poly.pdbx_seq_one_letter_code
_entity_poly.pdbx_strand_id
1 'polypeptide(L)'
;VYYSVLFGAQALIVDPKAERGRWKETLPEIAHEINIVNLTSEEQNRGLLDPYVIMENPKDSESLAIDILTFLTGISSRDGEKFPVLRKAIRAVTNSEERGLFKVIEELRAEGTTISTSIADHIESFTDYDFAHLLFSDGDVTQSISLEKQLNIIQVADLVLPDKETSFEEYTTMELLSVAMLIVISTFALDFIHTDRSVFKIVDLDEAWSFLQVAQGKTLSMKLV
;
A
#
# COMPACT_ATOMS: atom_id res chain seq x y z
N VAL A 1 -15.63 1.29 -17.65
CA VAL A 1 -15.10 2.52 -17.01
C VAL A 1 -15.45 3.75 -17.85
N TYR A 2 -14.99 3.88 -19.11
CA TYR A 2 -15.16 5.08 -19.96
C TYR A 2 -16.58 5.64 -19.96
N TYR A 3 -17.58 4.84 -20.36
CA TYR A 3 -18.98 5.31 -20.40
C TYR A 3 -19.51 5.69 -19.02
N SER A 4 -19.11 4.96 -17.97
CA SER A 4 -19.58 5.27 -16.63
C SER A 4 -19.05 6.62 -16.13
N VAL A 5 -17.80 6.96 -16.45
CA VAL A 5 -17.18 8.26 -16.14
C VAL A 5 -17.92 9.40 -16.89
N LEU A 6 -18.26 9.21 -18.16
CA LEU A 6 -19.07 10.17 -18.90
C LEU A 6 -20.45 10.44 -18.27
N PHE A 7 -20.99 9.47 -17.53
CA PHE A 7 -22.24 9.62 -16.78
C PHE A 7 -22.05 10.01 -15.31
N GLY A 8 -20.86 10.49 -14.94
CA GLY A 8 -20.59 11.06 -13.63
C GLY A 8 -20.12 10.04 -12.56
N ALA A 9 -19.77 8.82 -12.96
CA ALA A 9 -19.13 7.88 -12.06
C ALA A 9 -17.70 8.31 -11.72
N GLN A 10 -17.24 7.98 -10.52
CA GLN A 10 -15.83 8.05 -10.16
C GLN A 10 -15.16 6.68 -10.33
N ALA A 11 -13.96 6.65 -10.87
CA ALA A 11 -13.20 5.43 -11.07
C ALA A 11 -11.79 5.55 -10.52
N LEU A 12 -11.34 4.47 -9.88
CA LEU A 12 -9.95 4.26 -9.47
C LEU A 12 -9.45 2.99 -10.14
N ILE A 13 -8.38 3.13 -10.92
CA ILE A 13 -7.73 2.02 -11.62
C ILE A 13 -6.34 1.84 -11.03
N VAL A 14 -6.02 0.64 -10.62
CA VAL A 14 -4.67 0.23 -10.25
C VAL A 14 -4.05 -0.48 -11.45
N ASP A 15 -3.02 0.12 -12.02
CA ASP A 15 -2.38 -0.31 -13.29
C ASP A 15 -0.86 -0.53 -13.08
N PRO A 16 -0.47 -1.69 -12.51
CA PRO A 16 0.93 -1.98 -12.19
C PRO A 16 1.85 -2.06 -13.41
N LYS A 17 1.29 -2.28 -14.59
CA LYS A 17 2.06 -2.39 -15.85
C LYS A 17 2.16 -1.08 -16.62
N ALA A 18 1.56 0.00 -16.12
CA ALA A 18 1.52 1.30 -16.76
C ALA A 18 0.97 1.31 -18.20
N GLU A 19 0.07 0.37 -18.53
CA GLU A 19 -0.50 0.23 -19.88
C GLU A 19 -1.47 1.37 -20.20
N ARG A 20 -2.06 2.00 -19.18
CA ARG A 20 -3.07 3.07 -19.32
C ARG A 20 -2.48 4.48 -19.29
N GLY A 21 -1.16 4.62 -19.26
CA GLY A 21 -0.47 5.92 -19.23
C GLY A 21 -0.84 6.87 -20.39
N ARG A 22 -1.24 6.31 -21.54
CA ARG A 22 -1.62 7.08 -22.72
C ARG A 22 -3.12 7.40 -22.82
N TRP A 23 -3.92 7.10 -21.82
CA TRP A 23 -5.37 7.32 -21.92
C TRP A 23 -5.74 8.80 -22.05
N LYS A 24 -4.95 9.73 -21.52
CA LYS A 24 -5.15 11.17 -21.77
C LYS A 24 -5.04 11.54 -23.26
N GLU A 25 -4.20 10.83 -24.00
CA GLU A 25 -3.99 11.07 -25.43
C GLU A 25 -5.04 10.35 -26.28
N THR A 26 -5.44 9.16 -25.87
CA THR A 26 -6.35 8.29 -26.65
C THR A 26 -7.82 8.52 -26.34
N LEU A 27 -8.15 9.22 -25.25
CA LEU A 27 -9.51 9.54 -24.81
C LEU A 27 -9.64 11.05 -24.59
N PRO A 28 -9.53 11.86 -25.66
CA PRO A 28 -9.49 13.34 -25.55
C PRO A 28 -10.76 13.93 -24.94
N GLU A 29 -11.91 13.26 -25.11
CA GLU A 29 -13.19 13.74 -24.59
C GLU A 29 -13.24 13.81 -23.07
N ILE A 30 -12.51 12.91 -22.37
CA ILE A 30 -12.43 12.85 -20.92
C ILE A 30 -11.02 13.13 -20.39
N ALA A 31 -10.08 13.55 -21.23
CA ALA A 31 -8.69 13.78 -20.82
C ALA A 31 -8.55 14.73 -19.61
N HIS A 32 -9.46 15.72 -19.51
CA HIS A 32 -9.51 16.67 -18.41
C HIS A 32 -9.98 16.05 -17.08
N GLU A 33 -10.67 14.91 -17.14
CA GLU A 33 -11.14 14.14 -15.98
C GLU A 33 -10.21 12.99 -15.59
N ILE A 34 -9.11 12.82 -16.32
CA ILE A 34 -8.13 11.77 -16.02
C ILE A 34 -7.00 12.34 -15.14
N ASN A 35 -6.77 11.70 -14.01
CA ASN A 35 -5.59 11.88 -13.17
C ASN A 35 -4.72 10.62 -13.25
N ILE A 36 -3.42 10.76 -13.53
CA ILE A 36 -2.46 9.66 -13.52
C ILE A 36 -1.44 9.94 -12.43
N VAL A 37 -1.40 9.08 -11.43
CA VAL A 37 -0.46 9.10 -10.33
C VAL A 37 0.61 8.05 -10.61
N ASN A 38 1.82 8.51 -10.93
CA ASN A 38 2.96 7.62 -11.17
C ASN A 38 3.78 7.51 -9.89
N LEU A 39 3.75 6.34 -9.27
CA LEU A 39 4.56 6.01 -8.11
C LEU A 39 5.86 5.37 -8.58
N THR A 40 6.96 6.07 -8.39
CA THR A 40 8.31 5.65 -8.75
C THR A 40 9.20 5.67 -7.50
N SER A 41 10.38 5.08 -7.57
CA SER A 41 11.40 5.15 -6.51
C SER A 41 12.05 6.53 -6.34
N GLU A 42 11.57 7.57 -7.03
CA GLU A 42 12.07 8.93 -6.88
C GLU A 42 11.76 9.49 -5.47
N GLU A 43 12.66 10.28 -4.93
CA GLU A 43 12.58 10.85 -3.58
C GLU A 43 11.25 11.61 -3.31
N GLN A 44 10.71 12.27 -4.32
CA GLN A 44 9.42 12.97 -4.22
C GLN A 44 8.22 12.06 -3.89
N ASN A 45 8.35 10.76 -4.16
CA ASN A 45 7.32 9.75 -3.90
C ASN A 45 7.55 8.99 -2.58
N ARG A 46 8.59 9.34 -1.83
CA ARG A 46 8.95 8.67 -0.58
C ARG A 46 7.78 8.64 0.39
N GLY A 47 7.46 7.46 0.88
CA GLY A 47 6.41 7.24 1.88
C GLY A 47 4.97 7.40 1.39
N LEU A 48 4.72 7.67 0.09
CA LEU A 48 3.34 7.85 -0.40
C LEU A 48 2.44 6.63 -0.21
N LEU A 49 3.02 5.45 -0.10
CA LEU A 49 2.32 4.19 0.20
C LEU A 49 2.48 3.76 1.67
N ASP A 50 3.04 4.62 2.53
CA ASP A 50 3.09 4.31 3.95
C ASP A 50 1.66 4.27 4.53
N PRO A 51 1.28 3.23 5.31
CA PRO A 51 -0.03 3.15 5.96
C PRO A 51 -0.44 4.41 6.73
N TYR A 52 0.52 5.10 7.33
CA TYR A 52 0.27 6.33 8.10
C TYR A 52 0.10 7.59 7.25
N VAL A 53 0.46 7.52 5.96
CA VAL A 53 0.28 8.60 4.97
C VAL A 53 -0.98 8.39 4.16
N ILE A 54 -1.22 7.14 3.73
CA ILE A 54 -2.31 6.85 2.80
C ILE A 54 -3.68 6.69 3.49
N MET A 55 -3.69 6.37 4.80
CA MET A 55 -4.91 6.20 5.59
C MET A 55 -5.11 7.38 6.53
N GLU A 56 -6.23 8.08 6.39
CA GLU A 56 -6.55 9.25 7.24
C GLU A 56 -6.89 8.85 8.69
N ASN A 57 -7.55 7.70 8.86
CA ASN A 57 -7.99 7.23 10.18
C ASN A 57 -6.85 6.50 10.90
N PRO A 58 -6.46 6.91 12.11
CA PRO A 58 -5.37 6.26 12.86
C PRO A 58 -5.59 4.77 13.16
N LYS A 59 -6.83 4.31 13.30
CA LYS A 59 -7.12 2.88 13.52
C LYS A 59 -6.93 2.06 12.25
N ASP A 60 -7.26 2.63 11.11
CA ASP A 60 -7.10 1.96 9.83
C ASP A 60 -5.63 1.93 9.42
N SER A 61 -4.87 3.02 9.69
CA SER A 61 -3.41 3.02 9.50
C SER A 61 -2.70 2.04 10.44
N GLU A 62 -3.10 1.93 11.74
CA GLU A 62 -2.55 0.91 12.66
C GLU A 62 -2.81 -0.50 12.13
N SER A 63 -4.05 -0.77 11.69
CA SER A 63 -4.43 -2.08 11.17
C SER A 63 -3.63 -2.44 9.91
N LEU A 64 -3.52 -1.51 8.98
CA LEU A 64 -2.76 -1.71 7.73
C LEU A 64 -1.27 -1.87 8.01
N ALA A 65 -0.68 -1.09 8.93
CA ALA A 65 0.71 -1.24 9.34
C ALA A 65 0.98 -2.64 9.94
N ILE A 66 0.07 -3.15 10.78
CA ILE A 66 0.15 -4.53 11.30
C ILE A 66 0.12 -5.53 10.14
N ASP A 67 -0.83 -5.40 9.21
CA ASP A 67 -0.98 -6.32 8.09
C ASP A 67 0.28 -6.34 7.21
N ILE A 68 0.83 -5.17 6.88
CA ILE A 68 2.03 -5.05 6.05
C ILE A 68 3.27 -5.58 6.76
N LEU A 69 3.53 -5.18 8.00
CA LEU A 69 4.74 -5.61 8.70
C LEU A 69 4.70 -7.09 9.08
N THR A 70 3.53 -7.65 9.41
CA THR A 70 3.39 -9.12 9.61
C THR A 70 3.56 -9.88 8.30
N PHE A 71 3.06 -9.34 7.18
CA PHE A 71 3.26 -9.92 5.87
C PHE A 71 4.74 -9.95 5.48
N LEU A 72 5.44 -8.82 5.57
CA LEU A 72 6.86 -8.71 5.19
C LEU A 72 7.76 -9.55 6.09
N THR A 73 7.52 -9.56 7.41
CA THR A 73 8.39 -10.27 8.36
C THR A 73 8.03 -11.74 8.55
N GLY A 74 6.86 -12.19 8.08
CA GLY A 74 6.34 -13.52 8.35
C GLY A 74 5.93 -13.74 9.82
N ILE A 75 5.89 -12.68 10.67
CA ILE A 75 5.49 -12.80 12.06
C ILE A 75 3.99 -13.09 12.12
N SER A 76 3.64 -14.28 12.60
CA SER A 76 2.25 -14.68 12.78
C SER A 76 1.61 -14.00 13.98
N SER A 77 0.33 -13.64 13.90
CA SER A 77 -0.45 -13.19 15.06
C SER A 77 -0.54 -14.22 16.20
N ARG A 78 -0.15 -15.46 15.94
CA ARG A 78 -0.05 -16.54 16.94
C ARG A 78 1.33 -16.64 17.58
N ASP A 79 2.32 -15.87 17.12
CA ASP A 79 3.63 -15.80 17.75
C ASP A 79 3.51 -14.99 19.04
N GLY A 80 3.54 -15.70 20.17
CA GLY A 80 3.35 -15.11 21.51
C GLY A 80 4.51 -14.24 21.98
N GLU A 81 5.67 -14.29 21.31
CA GLU A 81 6.86 -13.51 21.68
C GLU A 81 7.06 -12.30 20.76
N LYS A 82 7.09 -12.50 19.45
CA LYS A 82 7.41 -11.45 18.47
C LYS A 82 6.22 -10.54 18.17
N PHE A 83 5.03 -11.10 17.98
CA PHE A 83 3.87 -10.32 17.61
C PHE A 83 3.47 -9.24 18.63
N PRO A 84 3.46 -9.52 19.98
CA PRO A 84 3.19 -8.47 20.97
C PRO A 84 4.20 -7.32 20.95
N VAL A 85 5.48 -7.62 20.70
CA VAL A 85 6.56 -6.62 20.61
C VAL A 85 6.34 -5.73 19.38
N LEU A 86 6.15 -6.33 18.20
CA LEU A 86 5.86 -5.60 16.97
C LEU A 86 4.61 -4.74 17.10
N ARG A 87 3.52 -5.30 17.62
CA ARG A 87 2.26 -4.58 17.81
C ARG A 87 2.39 -3.41 18.78
N LYS A 88 3.19 -3.55 19.84
CA LYS A 88 3.45 -2.48 20.79
C LYS A 88 4.16 -1.29 20.12
N ALA A 89 5.19 -1.56 19.31
CA ALA A 89 5.90 -0.54 18.56
C ALA A 89 5.00 0.19 17.56
N ILE A 90 4.20 -0.56 16.77
CA ILE A 90 3.22 0.02 15.83
C ILE A 90 2.24 0.94 16.57
N ARG A 91 1.72 0.51 17.73
CA ARG A 91 0.78 1.31 18.52
C ARG A 91 1.42 2.56 19.10
N ALA A 92 2.70 2.49 19.51
CA ALA A 92 3.44 3.66 20.00
C ALA A 92 3.54 4.72 18.89
N VAL A 93 3.93 4.31 17.68
CA VAL A 93 4.00 5.20 16.50
C VAL A 93 2.61 5.74 16.10
N THR A 94 1.56 4.92 16.15
CA THR A 94 0.19 5.39 15.84
C THR A 94 -0.25 6.53 16.77
N ASN A 95 0.19 6.53 18.02
CA ASN A 95 -0.15 7.55 19.02
C ASN A 95 0.86 8.70 19.08
N SER A 96 1.91 8.70 18.29
CA SER A 96 2.89 9.79 18.22
C SER A 96 2.44 10.89 17.23
N GLU A 97 3.13 12.03 17.25
CA GLU A 97 2.95 13.12 16.29
C GLU A 97 3.59 12.77 14.95
N GLU A 98 4.78 12.19 14.97
CA GLU A 98 5.52 11.72 13.80
C GLU A 98 5.18 10.23 13.54
N ARG A 99 4.58 9.95 12.40
CA ARG A 99 4.09 8.62 12.06
C ARG A 99 4.68 8.14 10.74
N GLY A 100 5.13 6.89 10.72
CA GLY A 100 5.66 6.25 9.53
C GLY A 100 6.18 4.85 9.85
N LEU A 101 6.27 3.99 8.84
CA LEU A 101 6.80 2.64 9.07
C LEU A 101 8.28 2.66 9.49
N PHE A 102 9.05 3.66 9.06
CA PHE A 102 10.43 3.80 9.52
C PHE A 102 10.50 4.11 11.03
N LYS A 103 9.54 4.89 11.56
CA LYS A 103 9.43 5.16 13.01
C LYS A 103 9.15 3.89 13.82
N VAL A 104 8.51 2.88 13.23
CA VAL A 104 8.33 1.59 13.90
C VAL A 104 9.68 0.87 14.10
N ILE A 105 10.61 1.00 13.15
CA ILE A 105 11.97 0.47 13.29
C ILE A 105 12.70 1.18 14.43
N GLU A 106 12.61 2.51 14.50
CA GLU A 106 13.22 3.32 15.56
C GLU A 106 12.66 2.95 16.94
N GLU A 107 11.34 2.78 17.07
CA GLU A 107 10.68 2.39 18.31
C GLU A 107 11.10 0.98 18.76
N LEU A 108 11.21 0.02 17.84
CA LEU A 108 11.71 -1.33 18.13
C LEU A 108 13.17 -1.30 18.61
N ARG A 109 14.02 -0.45 18.03
CA ARG A 109 15.40 -0.26 18.45
C ARG A 109 15.49 0.40 19.82
N ALA A 110 14.63 1.39 20.10
CA ALA A 110 14.56 2.07 21.39
C ALA A 110 14.17 1.14 22.54
N GLU A 111 13.35 0.11 22.28
CA GLU A 111 13.01 -0.90 23.28
C GLU A 111 14.23 -1.76 23.69
N GLY A 112 15.19 -1.98 22.79
CA GLY A 112 16.51 -2.54 23.08
C GLY A 112 16.56 -3.99 23.54
N THR A 113 15.48 -4.76 23.40
CA THR A 113 15.48 -6.20 23.67
C THR A 113 16.05 -6.99 22.49
N THR A 114 16.55 -8.19 22.72
CA THR A 114 17.03 -9.06 21.63
C THR A 114 15.94 -9.31 20.59
N ILE A 115 14.70 -9.49 21.03
CA ILE A 115 13.55 -9.73 20.15
C ILE A 115 13.23 -8.48 19.34
N SER A 116 13.11 -7.31 19.98
CA SER A 116 12.79 -6.07 19.29
C SER A 116 13.88 -5.68 18.29
N THR A 117 15.16 -5.82 18.66
CA THR A 117 16.29 -5.57 17.73
C THR A 117 16.26 -6.50 16.53
N SER A 118 16.02 -7.81 16.75
CA SER A 118 15.92 -8.78 15.63
C SER A 118 14.76 -8.45 14.69
N ILE A 119 13.62 -7.98 15.21
CA ILE A 119 12.48 -7.56 14.37
C ILE A 119 12.85 -6.29 13.61
N ALA A 120 13.48 -5.31 14.27
CA ALA A 120 13.93 -4.07 13.64
C ALA A 120 14.88 -4.34 12.48
N ASP A 121 15.92 -5.16 12.70
CA ASP A 121 16.91 -5.53 11.68
C ASP A 121 16.25 -6.24 10.49
N HIS A 122 15.25 -7.10 10.74
CA HIS A 122 14.51 -7.76 9.68
C HIS A 122 13.70 -6.76 8.84
N ILE A 123 12.95 -5.86 9.49
CA ILE A 123 12.18 -4.83 8.77
C ILE A 123 13.12 -3.91 8.00
N GLU A 124 14.23 -3.47 8.62
CA GLU A 124 15.18 -2.56 7.99
C GLU A 124 15.83 -3.18 6.74
N SER A 125 16.05 -4.51 6.71
CA SER A 125 16.59 -5.17 5.52
C SER A 125 15.74 -4.97 4.25
N PHE A 126 14.46 -4.65 4.37
CA PHE A 126 13.62 -4.29 3.23
C PHE A 126 13.90 -2.86 2.74
N THR A 127 14.36 -1.96 3.61
CA THR A 127 14.63 -0.55 3.25
C THR A 127 15.89 -0.37 2.40
N ASP A 128 16.73 -1.40 2.25
CA ASP A 128 17.89 -1.41 1.38
C ASP A 128 17.52 -1.35 -0.12
N TYR A 129 16.26 -1.57 -0.45
CA TYR A 129 15.77 -1.51 -1.83
C TYR A 129 15.20 -0.12 -2.12
N ASP A 130 15.68 0.56 -3.16
CA ASP A 130 15.20 1.90 -3.57
C ASP A 130 13.67 1.97 -3.69
N PHE A 131 13.09 0.91 -4.20
CA PHE A 131 11.66 0.76 -4.37
C PHE A 131 10.89 0.75 -3.04
N ALA A 132 11.49 0.26 -1.94
CA ALA A 132 10.86 0.25 -0.62
C ALA A 132 10.63 1.67 -0.07
N HIS A 133 11.31 2.69 -0.60
CA HIS A 133 11.10 4.08 -0.21
C HIS A 133 9.65 4.53 -0.37
N LEU A 134 8.88 3.93 -1.29
CA LEU A 134 7.44 4.20 -1.42
C LEU A 134 6.66 3.82 -0.16
N LEU A 135 7.08 2.75 0.52
CA LEU A 135 6.36 2.17 1.65
C LEU A 135 6.81 2.72 3.01
N PHE A 136 8.08 3.12 3.13
CA PHE A 136 8.68 3.51 4.41
C PHE A 136 8.86 5.02 4.50
N SER A 137 7.97 5.68 5.26
CA SER A 137 8.06 7.09 5.62
C SER A 137 8.76 7.26 6.96
N ASP A 138 9.50 8.35 7.10
CA ASP A 138 10.08 8.85 8.36
C ASP A 138 9.17 9.86 9.11
N GLY A 139 7.97 10.09 8.60
CA GLY A 139 6.99 11.00 9.18
C GLY A 139 6.94 12.40 8.56
N ASP A 140 7.89 12.74 7.71
CA ASP A 140 7.99 14.08 7.07
C ASP A 140 7.26 14.18 5.72
N VAL A 141 6.37 13.24 5.40
CA VAL A 141 5.65 13.23 4.11
C VAL A 141 4.61 14.34 4.09
N THR A 142 4.80 15.30 3.20
CA THR A 142 3.90 16.45 3.01
C THR A 142 2.92 16.27 1.86
N GLN A 143 3.07 15.22 1.07
CA GLN A 143 2.23 14.90 -0.08
C GLN A 143 1.38 13.66 0.22
N SER A 144 0.19 13.62 -0.37
CA SER A 144 -0.69 12.45 -0.35
C SER A 144 -1.17 12.14 -1.75
N ILE A 145 -1.62 10.91 -1.99
CA ILE A 145 -2.23 10.54 -3.26
C ILE A 145 -3.57 11.28 -3.39
N SER A 146 -3.64 12.18 -4.36
CA SER A 146 -4.86 12.94 -4.64
C SER A 146 -5.74 12.18 -5.66
N LEU A 147 -7.03 12.04 -5.34
CA LEU A 147 -8.06 11.46 -6.21
C LEU A 147 -9.05 12.54 -6.67
N GLU A 148 -8.53 13.66 -7.20
CA GLU A 148 -9.32 14.86 -7.52
C GLU A 148 -10.19 14.75 -8.77
N LYS A 149 -9.94 13.76 -9.61
CA LYS A 149 -10.63 13.59 -10.90
C LYS A 149 -11.64 12.45 -10.87
N GLN A 150 -12.54 12.43 -11.86
CA GLN A 150 -13.49 11.34 -11.99
C GLN A 150 -12.81 10.01 -12.34
N LEU A 151 -11.71 10.05 -13.09
CA LEU A 151 -10.90 8.85 -13.42
C LEU A 151 -9.49 9.01 -12.88
N ASN A 152 -9.17 8.24 -11.85
CA ASN A 152 -7.85 8.22 -11.25
C ASN A 152 -7.16 6.89 -11.58
N ILE A 153 -5.92 6.96 -12.05
CA ILE A 153 -5.11 5.81 -12.43
C ILE A 153 -3.84 5.85 -11.58
N ILE A 154 -3.65 4.83 -10.75
CA ILE A 154 -2.42 4.66 -9.96
C ILE A 154 -1.54 3.67 -10.70
N GLN A 155 -0.37 4.12 -11.11
CA GLN A 155 0.67 3.31 -11.73
C GLN A 155 1.84 3.19 -10.78
N VAL A 156 2.34 1.99 -10.57
CA VAL A 156 3.52 1.75 -9.73
C VAL A 156 4.61 1.18 -10.61
N ALA A 157 5.65 1.97 -10.82
CA ALA A 157 6.79 1.52 -11.61
C ALA A 157 7.57 0.41 -10.86
N ASP A 158 8.24 -0.41 -11.63
CA ASP A 158 9.23 -1.39 -11.15
C ASP A 158 8.68 -2.51 -10.23
N LEU A 159 7.36 -2.73 -10.21
CA LEU A 159 6.79 -3.89 -9.50
C LEU A 159 7.29 -5.20 -10.11
N VAL A 160 7.82 -6.06 -9.25
CA VAL A 160 8.19 -7.43 -9.58
C VAL A 160 7.15 -8.35 -8.97
N LEU A 161 6.22 -8.82 -9.80
CA LEU A 161 5.13 -9.69 -9.35
C LEU A 161 5.56 -11.16 -9.44
N PRO A 162 5.21 -11.99 -8.44
CA PRO A 162 5.49 -13.42 -8.49
C PRO A 162 4.74 -14.09 -9.65
N ASP A 163 5.25 -15.18 -10.16
CA ASP A 163 4.52 -16.02 -11.10
C ASP A 163 3.31 -16.69 -10.42
N LYS A 164 2.26 -16.98 -11.17
CA LYS A 164 1.01 -17.58 -10.64
C LYS A 164 1.22 -18.92 -9.91
N GLU A 165 2.28 -19.64 -10.27
CA GLU A 165 2.60 -20.95 -9.72
C GLU A 165 3.58 -20.88 -8.56
N THR A 166 4.19 -19.70 -8.29
CA THR A 166 5.16 -19.52 -7.20
C THR A 166 4.44 -19.58 -5.86
N SER A 167 4.93 -20.43 -4.96
CA SER A 167 4.40 -20.48 -3.60
C SER A 167 4.87 -19.27 -2.78
N PHE A 168 4.09 -18.86 -1.77
CA PHE A 168 4.40 -17.69 -0.96
C PHE A 168 5.78 -17.79 -0.28
N GLU A 169 6.19 -19.00 0.11
CA GLU A 169 7.48 -19.26 0.77
C GLU A 169 8.68 -19.07 -0.17
N GLU A 170 8.44 -19.02 -1.47
CA GLU A 170 9.48 -18.85 -2.50
C GLU A 170 9.59 -17.39 -3.00
N TYR A 171 8.75 -16.48 -2.48
CA TYR A 171 8.79 -15.08 -2.90
C TYR A 171 10.13 -14.44 -2.57
N THR A 172 10.72 -13.80 -3.56
CA THR A 172 11.88 -12.92 -3.38
C THR A 172 11.51 -11.67 -2.58
N THR A 173 12.49 -10.97 -2.03
CA THR A 173 12.27 -9.70 -1.29
C THR A 173 11.54 -8.67 -2.15
N MET A 174 11.88 -8.58 -3.43
CA MET A 174 11.21 -7.64 -4.37
C MET A 174 9.76 -8.01 -4.62
N GLU A 175 9.45 -9.30 -4.73
CA GLU A 175 8.07 -9.78 -4.87
C GLU A 175 7.26 -9.52 -3.60
N LEU A 176 7.85 -9.75 -2.41
CA LEU A 176 7.22 -9.43 -1.13
C LEU A 176 6.88 -7.94 -1.03
N LEU A 177 7.84 -7.05 -1.34
CA LEU A 177 7.60 -5.61 -1.35
C LEU A 177 6.52 -5.20 -2.36
N SER A 178 6.56 -5.77 -3.58
CA SER A 178 5.59 -5.48 -4.63
C SER A 178 4.17 -5.88 -4.22
N VAL A 179 4.02 -7.07 -3.62
CA VAL A 179 2.73 -7.54 -3.12
C VAL A 179 2.26 -6.70 -1.92
N ALA A 180 3.16 -6.30 -1.02
CA ALA A 180 2.85 -5.40 0.09
C ALA A 180 2.28 -4.07 -0.41
N MET A 181 2.89 -3.46 -1.43
CA MET A 181 2.40 -2.22 -2.04
C MET A 181 1.02 -2.40 -2.67
N LEU A 182 0.78 -3.51 -3.37
CA LEU A 182 -0.55 -3.81 -3.92
C LEU A 182 -1.61 -3.99 -2.83
N ILE A 183 -1.25 -4.57 -1.67
CA ILE A 183 -2.15 -4.66 -0.50
C ILE A 183 -2.51 -3.25 0.00
N VAL A 184 -1.52 -2.36 0.14
CA VAL A 184 -1.75 -0.97 0.55
C VAL A 184 -2.68 -0.25 -0.42
N ILE A 185 -2.37 -0.28 -1.72
CA ILE A 185 -3.15 0.39 -2.75
C ILE A 185 -4.58 -0.18 -2.82
N SER A 186 -4.72 -1.50 -2.67
CA SER A 186 -6.04 -2.14 -2.66
C SER A 186 -6.86 -1.76 -1.43
N THR A 187 -6.21 -1.56 -0.26
CA THR A 187 -6.87 -1.07 0.95
C THR A 187 -7.32 0.38 0.77
N PHE A 188 -6.48 1.22 0.18
CA PHE A 188 -6.83 2.58 -0.20
C PHE A 188 -8.00 2.64 -1.21
N ALA A 189 -8.02 1.72 -2.18
CA ALA A 189 -9.11 1.60 -3.12
C ALA A 189 -10.45 1.20 -2.45
N LEU A 190 -10.39 0.38 -1.40
CA LEU A 190 -11.55 0.09 -0.56
C LEU A 190 -12.07 1.32 0.17
N ASP A 191 -11.16 2.10 0.77
CA ASP A 191 -11.52 3.34 1.45
C ASP A 191 -12.17 4.32 0.47
N PHE A 192 -11.62 4.46 -0.74
CA PHE A 192 -12.24 5.23 -1.83
C PHE A 192 -13.68 4.82 -2.12
N ILE A 193 -14.01 3.51 -2.14
CA ILE A 193 -15.39 3.05 -2.36
C ILE A 193 -16.31 3.51 -1.21
N HIS A 194 -15.80 3.52 0.02
CA HIS A 194 -16.61 3.82 1.20
C HIS A 194 -16.76 5.32 1.49
N THR A 195 -15.97 6.18 0.86
CA THR A 195 -16.18 7.62 0.91
C THR A 195 -17.53 8.02 0.31
N ASP A 196 -17.90 9.07 -0.10
CA ASP A 196 -19.20 9.51 -0.61
C ASP A 196 -20.00 8.40 -1.36
N ARG A 197 -21.01 7.86 -0.72
CA ARG A 197 -21.89 6.79 -1.25
C ARG A 197 -22.98 7.32 -2.20
N SER A 198 -23.08 8.62 -2.40
CA SER A 198 -24.03 9.23 -3.35
C SER A 198 -23.55 9.14 -4.81
N VAL A 199 -22.26 8.89 -5.00
CA VAL A 199 -21.62 8.76 -6.32
C VAL A 199 -21.35 7.29 -6.63
N PHE A 200 -21.73 6.86 -7.83
CA PHE A 200 -21.38 5.52 -8.31
C PHE A 200 -19.86 5.40 -8.50
N LYS A 201 -19.24 4.43 -7.87
CA LYS A 201 -17.79 4.24 -7.90
C LYS A 201 -17.40 2.93 -8.52
N ILE A 202 -16.29 2.94 -9.24
CA ILE A 202 -15.69 1.77 -9.88
C ILE A 202 -14.26 1.64 -9.39
N VAL A 203 -13.87 0.46 -8.96
CA VAL A 203 -12.47 0.09 -8.73
C VAL A 203 -12.11 -1.03 -9.71
N ASP A 204 -11.04 -0.81 -10.46
CA ASP A 204 -10.45 -1.78 -11.38
C ASP A 204 -9.04 -2.10 -10.89
N LEU A 205 -8.84 -3.31 -10.42
CA LEU A 205 -7.56 -3.79 -9.92
C LEU A 205 -6.94 -4.71 -10.97
N ASP A 206 -6.06 -4.17 -11.77
CA ASP A 206 -5.28 -4.99 -12.70
C ASP A 206 -4.25 -5.83 -11.93
N GLU A 207 -3.94 -7.02 -12.44
CA GLU A 207 -3.04 -7.99 -11.78
C GLU A 207 -3.47 -8.39 -10.35
N ALA A 208 -4.76 -8.25 -10.00
CA ALA A 208 -5.27 -8.58 -8.66
C ALA A 208 -4.94 -10.00 -8.19
N TRP A 209 -4.73 -10.93 -9.12
CA TRP A 209 -4.38 -12.31 -8.82
C TRP A 209 -3.08 -12.41 -7.97
N SER A 210 -2.13 -11.50 -8.15
CA SER A 210 -0.82 -11.57 -7.47
C SER A 210 -0.95 -11.42 -5.94
N PHE A 211 -1.82 -10.52 -5.46
CA PHE A 211 -2.06 -10.38 -4.04
C PHE A 211 -3.19 -11.27 -3.52
N LEU A 212 -4.08 -11.76 -4.39
CA LEU A 212 -5.13 -12.71 -3.98
C LEU A 212 -4.60 -14.07 -3.54
N GLN A 213 -3.35 -14.39 -3.83
CA GLN A 213 -2.72 -15.62 -3.37
C GLN A 213 -2.41 -15.60 -1.87
N VAL A 214 -2.18 -14.43 -1.29
CA VAL A 214 -1.85 -14.26 0.13
C VAL A 214 -3.09 -14.06 1.00
N ALA A 215 -3.00 -14.39 2.29
CA ALA A 215 -4.15 -14.35 3.21
C ALA A 215 -4.74 -12.94 3.36
N GLN A 216 -3.89 -11.92 3.40
CA GLN A 216 -4.27 -10.51 3.49
C GLN A 216 -5.06 -10.08 2.25
N GLY A 217 -4.58 -10.42 1.06
CA GLY A 217 -5.26 -10.11 -0.21
C GLY A 217 -6.61 -10.83 -0.35
N LYS A 218 -6.71 -12.09 0.08
CA LYS A 218 -7.99 -12.81 0.11
C LYS A 218 -9.01 -12.14 1.02
N THR A 219 -8.56 -11.65 2.18
CA THR A 219 -9.43 -10.92 3.13
C THR A 219 -9.92 -9.61 2.52
N LEU A 220 -9.03 -8.88 1.82
CA LEU A 220 -9.39 -7.64 1.12
C LEU A 220 -10.41 -7.88 0.01
N SER A 221 -10.20 -8.91 -0.83
CA SER A 221 -11.12 -9.20 -1.94
C SER A 221 -12.52 -9.55 -1.46
N MET A 222 -12.65 -10.23 -0.32
CA MET A 222 -13.97 -10.53 0.29
C MET A 222 -14.69 -9.26 0.81
N LYS A 223 -13.98 -8.17 1.05
CA LYS A 223 -14.59 -6.89 1.44
C LYS A 223 -15.00 -6.03 0.23
N LEU A 224 -14.47 -6.34 -0.97
CA LEU A 224 -14.80 -5.66 -2.23
C LEU A 224 -16.08 -6.20 -2.89
N VAL A 225 -16.55 -7.37 -2.51
CA VAL A 225 -17.75 -8.04 -3.03
C VAL A 225 -18.90 -7.92 -2.04
#